data_aa66c75abbbff8dfd1212e3b4d492ef4
#
_entry.id   aa66c75abbbff8dfd1212e3b4d492ef4
#
_cell.length_a   1.000
_cell.length_b   1.000
_cell.length_c   1.000
_cell.angle_alpha   90.00
_cell.angle_beta   90.00
_cell.angle_gamma   90.00
#
_symmetry.space_group_name_H-M   'P 1'
#
loop_
_entity.id
_entity.type
_entity.pdbx_description
1 polymer ?
#
loop_
_entity_poly.entity_id
_entity_poly.type
_entity_poly.pdbx_seq_one_letter_code
_entity_poly.pdbx_strand_id
1 'polypeptide(L)'
;MRGDCLDESSLGPAFAGVQVAYYLVHSMVAGPDFAALDRRAAENFGRAAARAGVRRIIYLGGLFDDTATASAHLKSRAESGEALRLGGVPVIEFRASVVIGAGSVSFEMIRALVERLPAMICPRWVSTPAQPIAVDDVLAYLVAALNLPDGSGRVFEIGGPTVVSYGDMMREYARLRGLRRLLVPVPVLTPRLSGLWLALVTPSQARIGRALVEGLKTPTVVRSLAARRAFRIHPMSLRKAIAKAIDEGAATYFKRDTRSRIVNASPVDAFAPIRRIGGAAGWYFGNVLWRMRGWVDKSLGGVGMTRGRRDPEAVRIGDAIDGWTVTEYEPNHRLRLAADLKMPGRGWLDFEVTPLEGGARSTIRQTATFDPRGLLGRAYWLASMPVHALMFRGLLQNIAYRVAAHGPDHAAGVITQF
;
A
#
# COMPACT_ATOMS: atom_id res chain seq x y z
N MET A 1 -16.21 -1.04 -21.24
CA MET A 1 -16.11 -2.10 -22.29
C MET A 1 -15.07 -3.12 -21.86
N ARG A 2 -15.26 -4.39 -22.24
CA ARG A 2 -14.27 -5.46 -22.01
C ARG A 2 -13.58 -5.76 -23.33
N GLY A 3 -12.25 -5.88 -23.35
CA GLY A 3 -11.45 -6.32 -24.49
C GLY A 3 -10.33 -7.23 -24.00
N ASP A 4 -9.96 -8.24 -24.79
CA ASP A 4 -8.84 -9.14 -24.54
C ASP A 4 -7.76 -8.89 -25.60
N CYS A 5 -6.55 -8.50 -25.21
CA CYS A 5 -5.45 -8.27 -26.14
C CYS A 5 -5.03 -9.55 -26.91
N LEU A 6 -5.38 -10.74 -26.42
CA LEU A 6 -5.14 -11.99 -27.14
C LEU A 6 -6.21 -12.29 -28.19
N ASP A 7 -7.36 -11.64 -28.11
CA ASP A 7 -8.46 -11.67 -29.09
C ASP A 7 -8.61 -10.29 -29.75
N GLU A 8 -8.01 -10.14 -30.93
CA GLU A 8 -7.99 -8.88 -31.68
C GLU A 8 -9.39 -8.37 -32.01
N SER A 9 -10.35 -9.28 -32.24
CA SER A 9 -11.75 -8.93 -32.61
C SER A 9 -12.47 -8.20 -31.48
N SER A 10 -12.12 -8.51 -30.23
CA SER A 10 -12.70 -7.89 -29.02
C SER A 10 -12.25 -6.45 -28.81
N LEU A 11 -11.17 -6.00 -29.46
CA LEU A 11 -10.56 -4.67 -29.23
C LEU A 11 -11.25 -3.56 -30.02
N GLY A 12 -11.88 -3.85 -31.17
CA GLY A 12 -12.52 -2.86 -32.01
C GLY A 12 -13.49 -1.94 -31.26
N PRO A 13 -14.49 -2.49 -30.54
CA PRO A 13 -15.42 -1.67 -29.76
C PRO A 13 -14.74 -0.82 -28.66
N ALA A 14 -13.63 -1.31 -28.08
CA ALA A 14 -12.90 -0.60 -27.04
C ALA A 14 -12.13 0.62 -27.59
N PHE A 15 -11.76 0.60 -28.87
CA PHE A 15 -11.06 1.70 -29.53
C PHE A 15 -11.97 2.73 -30.23
N ALA A 16 -13.27 2.51 -30.23
CA ALA A 16 -14.22 3.44 -30.90
C ALA A 16 -14.10 4.86 -30.29
N GLY A 17 -13.68 5.85 -31.10
CA GLY A 17 -13.51 7.24 -30.69
C GLY A 17 -12.24 7.53 -29.87
N VAL A 18 -11.37 6.56 -29.66
CA VAL A 18 -10.12 6.72 -28.90
C VAL A 18 -9.06 7.40 -29.76
N GLN A 19 -8.48 8.47 -29.25
CA GLN A 19 -7.38 9.19 -29.92
C GLN A 19 -6.01 8.76 -29.41
N VAL A 20 -5.88 8.46 -28.11
CA VAL A 20 -4.64 8.01 -27.46
C VAL A 20 -4.94 6.76 -26.63
N ALA A 21 -4.12 5.75 -26.75
CA ALA A 21 -4.26 4.50 -26.02
C ALA A 21 -3.03 4.23 -25.15
N TYR A 22 -3.24 3.78 -23.90
CA TYR A 22 -2.19 3.30 -23.03
C TYR A 22 -2.10 1.76 -23.14
N TYR A 23 -0.89 1.26 -23.40
CA TYR A 23 -0.60 -0.16 -23.33
C TYR A 23 0.20 -0.46 -22.05
N LEU A 24 -0.47 -1.03 -21.05
CA LEU A 24 0.10 -1.35 -19.73
C LEU A 24 -0.05 -2.84 -19.39
N VAL A 25 -0.28 -3.67 -20.41
CA VAL A 25 -0.52 -5.11 -20.27
C VAL A 25 0.80 -5.88 -20.26
N HIS A 26 0.87 -6.94 -19.46
CA HIS A 26 1.92 -7.96 -19.55
C HIS A 26 1.43 -9.30 -18.99
N SER A 27 2.00 -10.42 -19.48
CA SER A 27 1.55 -11.78 -19.21
C SER A 27 2.47 -12.59 -18.30
N MET A 28 3.29 -11.94 -17.48
CA MET A 28 4.32 -12.59 -16.64
C MET A 28 3.79 -13.69 -15.71
N VAL A 29 2.49 -13.65 -15.38
CA VAL A 29 1.81 -14.64 -14.53
C VAL A 29 1.39 -15.89 -15.32
N ALA A 30 1.37 -15.82 -16.65
CA ALA A 30 0.82 -16.87 -17.53
C ALA A 30 1.73 -18.11 -17.72
N GLY A 31 2.92 -18.14 -17.08
CA GLY A 31 3.82 -19.29 -17.17
C GLY A 31 5.00 -19.09 -18.15
N PRO A 32 5.64 -20.16 -18.65
CA PRO A 32 6.88 -20.08 -19.43
C PRO A 32 6.70 -19.38 -20.80
N ASP A 33 5.52 -19.41 -21.36
CA ASP A 33 5.21 -18.87 -22.70
C ASP A 33 4.84 -17.37 -22.69
N PHE A 34 5.05 -16.69 -21.55
CA PHE A 34 4.64 -15.29 -21.36
C PHE A 34 5.18 -14.34 -22.45
N ALA A 35 6.39 -14.59 -22.98
CA ALA A 35 7.01 -13.71 -23.99
C ALA A 35 6.24 -13.78 -25.33
N ALA A 36 5.83 -14.99 -25.76
CA ALA A 36 5.01 -15.15 -26.96
C ALA A 36 3.62 -14.53 -26.80
N LEU A 37 3.03 -14.67 -25.61
CA LEU A 37 1.72 -14.06 -25.30
C LEU A 37 1.81 -12.53 -25.26
N ASP A 38 2.86 -11.96 -24.62
CA ASP A 38 3.09 -10.52 -24.59
C ASP A 38 3.26 -9.94 -25.98
N ARG A 39 4.07 -10.59 -26.83
CA ARG A 39 4.27 -10.19 -28.21
C ARG A 39 2.98 -10.20 -29.01
N ARG A 40 2.23 -11.33 -28.98
CA ARG A 40 0.95 -11.47 -29.67
C ARG A 40 -0.07 -10.41 -29.20
N ALA A 41 -0.18 -10.17 -27.90
CA ALA A 41 -1.05 -9.17 -27.34
C ALA A 41 -0.70 -7.75 -27.82
N ALA A 42 0.60 -7.42 -27.89
CA ALA A 42 1.07 -6.14 -28.38
C ALA A 42 0.83 -5.97 -29.90
N GLU A 43 1.05 -7.01 -30.70
CA GLU A 43 0.74 -7.00 -32.14
C GLU A 43 -0.74 -6.78 -32.41
N ASN A 44 -1.62 -7.53 -31.73
CA ASN A 44 -3.07 -7.39 -31.84
C ASN A 44 -3.53 -5.98 -31.45
N PHE A 45 -3.01 -5.46 -30.33
CA PHE A 45 -3.34 -4.11 -29.86
C PHE A 45 -2.89 -3.04 -30.85
N GLY A 46 -1.65 -3.12 -31.37
CA GLY A 46 -1.12 -2.20 -32.37
C GLY A 46 -1.95 -2.18 -33.67
N ARG A 47 -2.32 -3.37 -34.20
CA ARG A 47 -3.17 -3.48 -35.40
C ARG A 47 -4.58 -2.94 -35.17
N ALA A 48 -5.19 -3.29 -34.03
CA ALA A 48 -6.54 -2.81 -33.71
C ALA A 48 -6.55 -1.29 -33.50
N ALA A 49 -5.53 -0.73 -32.85
CA ALA A 49 -5.37 0.71 -32.70
C ALA A 49 -5.23 1.44 -34.06
N ALA A 50 -4.43 0.88 -34.96
CA ALA A 50 -4.28 1.43 -36.31
C ALA A 50 -5.61 1.46 -37.08
N ARG A 51 -6.34 0.35 -37.08
CA ARG A 51 -7.65 0.28 -37.76
C ARG A 51 -8.68 1.25 -37.18
N ALA A 52 -8.62 1.53 -35.90
CA ALA A 52 -9.50 2.47 -35.22
C ALA A 52 -9.07 3.94 -35.36
N GLY A 53 -7.94 4.23 -36.04
CA GLY A 53 -7.45 5.59 -36.21
C GLY A 53 -6.86 6.21 -34.95
N VAL A 54 -6.37 5.38 -33.99
CA VAL A 54 -5.65 5.88 -32.80
C VAL A 54 -4.39 6.61 -33.24
N ARG A 55 -4.22 7.85 -32.76
CA ARG A 55 -3.11 8.72 -33.17
C ARG A 55 -1.79 8.40 -32.46
N ARG A 56 -1.87 7.79 -31.28
CA ARG A 56 -0.71 7.52 -30.42
C ARG A 56 -0.98 6.38 -29.47
N ILE A 57 0.05 5.54 -29.26
CA ILE A 57 0.11 4.56 -28.18
C ILE A 57 1.18 5.01 -27.17
N ILE A 58 0.86 4.99 -25.87
CA ILE A 58 1.80 5.24 -24.78
C ILE A 58 2.05 3.90 -24.08
N TYR A 59 3.32 3.49 -24.05
CA TYR A 59 3.75 2.20 -23.52
C TYR A 59 4.72 2.38 -22.35
N LEU A 60 4.53 1.62 -21.28
CA LEU A 60 5.46 1.53 -20.16
C LEU A 60 6.23 0.22 -20.25
N GLY A 61 7.49 0.28 -20.64
CA GLY A 61 8.45 -0.83 -20.73
C GLY A 61 9.41 -0.89 -19.56
N GLY A 62 10.35 -1.86 -19.60
CA GLY A 62 11.43 -1.98 -18.65
C GLY A 62 12.73 -1.34 -19.15
N LEU A 63 13.50 -0.75 -18.25
CA LEU A 63 14.85 -0.23 -18.54
C LEU A 63 15.85 -1.38 -18.50
N PHE A 64 16.68 -1.50 -19.52
CA PHE A 64 17.75 -2.49 -19.59
C PHE A 64 18.86 -2.02 -20.51
N ASP A 65 20.01 -2.65 -20.37
CA ASP A 65 21.18 -2.42 -21.21
C ASP A 65 21.18 -3.41 -22.39
N ASP A 66 21.16 -2.90 -23.62
CA ASP A 66 21.20 -3.72 -24.85
C ASP A 66 22.48 -4.52 -24.99
N THR A 67 23.57 -4.10 -24.34
CA THR A 67 24.86 -4.77 -24.33
C THR A 67 24.97 -5.90 -23.32
N ALA A 68 24.07 -5.99 -22.37
CA ALA A 68 24.07 -6.99 -21.32
C ALA A 68 23.23 -8.23 -21.70
N THR A 69 23.47 -9.34 -21.03
CA THR A 69 22.61 -10.52 -21.07
C THR A 69 21.29 -10.19 -20.33
N ALA A 70 20.39 -9.46 -20.99
CA ALA A 70 19.10 -9.11 -20.43
C ALA A 70 18.29 -10.38 -20.13
N SER A 71 17.54 -10.37 -19.01
CA SER A 71 16.63 -11.46 -18.67
C SER A 71 15.54 -11.63 -19.73
N ALA A 72 14.97 -12.83 -19.82
CA ALA A 72 13.86 -13.10 -20.74
C ALA A 72 12.70 -12.11 -20.54
N HIS A 73 12.43 -11.72 -19.29
CA HIS A 73 11.42 -10.72 -18.97
C HIS A 73 11.73 -9.34 -19.58
N LEU A 74 12.96 -8.82 -19.44
CA LEU A 74 13.35 -7.52 -19.99
C LEU A 74 13.34 -7.54 -21.53
N LYS A 75 13.78 -8.66 -22.15
CA LYS A 75 13.69 -8.86 -23.60
C LYS A 75 12.24 -8.83 -24.09
N SER A 76 11.32 -9.57 -23.43
CA SER A 76 9.90 -9.56 -23.76
C SER A 76 9.30 -8.15 -23.69
N ARG A 77 9.71 -7.33 -22.71
CA ARG A 77 9.26 -5.93 -22.62
C ARG A 77 9.74 -5.09 -23.82
N ALA A 78 10.96 -5.29 -24.29
CA ALA A 78 11.47 -4.62 -25.50
C ALA A 78 10.72 -5.08 -26.75
N GLU A 79 10.57 -6.39 -26.92
CA GLU A 79 9.85 -6.99 -28.03
C GLU A 79 8.38 -6.52 -28.11
N SER A 80 7.72 -6.32 -26.96
CA SER A 80 6.37 -5.73 -26.89
C SER A 80 6.35 -4.30 -27.46
N GLY A 81 7.37 -3.48 -27.14
CA GLY A 81 7.48 -2.13 -27.69
C GLY A 81 7.67 -2.13 -29.22
N GLU A 82 8.45 -3.08 -29.75
CA GLU A 82 8.63 -3.27 -31.19
C GLU A 82 7.33 -3.77 -31.86
N ALA A 83 6.68 -4.75 -31.25
CA ALA A 83 5.42 -5.32 -31.74
C ALA A 83 4.30 -4.27 -31.84
N LEU A 84 4.19 -3.36 -30.87
CA LEU A 84 3.25 -2.24 -30.93
C LEU A 84 3.51 -1.32 -32.13
N ARG A 85 4.78 -1.09 -32.51
CA ARG A 85 5.16 -0.24 -33.64
C ARG A 85 4.82 -0.87 -34.99
N LEU A 86 4.74 -2.20 -35.08
CA LEU A 86 4.39 -2.90 -36.32
C LEU A 86 2.97 -2.52 -36.81
N GLY A 87 2.08 -2.07 -35.91
CA GLY A 87 0.77 -1.54 -36.27
C GLY A 87 0.80 -0.20 -37.01
N GLY A 88 1.94 0.50 -37.09
CA GLY A 88 2.10 1.79 -37.77
C GLY A 88 1.65 3.00 -36.96
N VAL A 89 1.07 2.82 -35.77
CA VAL A 89 0.72 3.92 -34.85
C VAL A 89 1.99 4.39 -34.12
N PRO A 90 2.25 5.71 -34.02
CA PRO A 90 3.36 6.25 -33.25
C PRO A 90 3.32 5.79 -31.79
N VAL A 91 4.43 5.20 -31.26
CA VAL A 91 4.54 4.68 -29.91
C VAL A 91 5.50 5.55 -29.09
N ILE A 92 5.02 6.12 -28.01
CA ILE A 92 5.85 6.72 -26.95
C ILE A 92 6.11 5.63 -25.93
N GLU A 93 7.35 5.18 -25.84
CA GLU A 93 7.77 4.15 -24.90
C GLU A 93 8.57 4.77 -23.76
N PHE A 94 8.10 4.58 -22.52
CA PHE A 94 8.86 4.86 -21.32
C PHE A 94 9.50 3.58 -20.81
N ARG A 95 10.83 3.57 -20.71
CA ARG A 95 11.60 2.49 -20.08
C ARG A 95 11.92 2.88 -18.65
N ALA A 96 11.26 2.24 -17.69
CA ALA A 96 11.44 2.50 -16.27
C ALA A 96 12.33 1.43 -15.61
N SER A 97 13.14 1.85 -14.64
CA SER A 97 13.81 0.97 -13.69
C SER A 97 12.81 0.45 -12.64
N VAL A 98 13.27 0.09 -11.45
CA VAL A 98 12.43 -0.38 -10.35
C VAL A 98 11.40 0.71 -9.95
N VAL A 99 10.12 0.41 -10.06
CA VAL A 99 9.06 1.33 -9.64
C VAL A 99 8.81 1.16 -8.14
N ILE A 100 8.92 2.25 -7.39
CA ILE A 100 8.65 2.31 -5.96
C ILE A 100 7.22 2.85 -5.76
N GLY A 101 6.35 1.99 -5.23
CA GLY A 101 4.96 2.34 -4.94
C GLY A 101 4.24 1.19 -4.23
N ALA A 102 3.17 1.51 -3.52
CA ALA A 102 2.35 0.49 -2.87
C ALA A 102 1.74 -0.46 -3.92
N GLY A 103 1.89 -1.76 -3.72
CA GLY A 103 1.43 -2.79 -4.65
C GLY A 103 2.38 -3.08 -5.83
N SER A 104 3.45 -2.31 -6.03
CA SER A 104 4.49 -2.64 -7.01
C SER A 104 5.20 -3.93 -6.61
N VAL A 105 5.28 -4.91 -7.51
CA VAL A 105 5.84 -6.23 -7.22
C VAL A 105 7.28 -6.15 -6.71
N SER A 106 8.12 -5.31 -7.32
CA SER A 106 9.51 -5.12 -6.91
C SER A 106 9.63 -4.48 -5.52
N PHE A 107 8.81 -3.47 -5.23
CA PHE A 107 8.78 -2.84 -3.92
C PHE A 107 8.24 -3.78 -2.84
N GLU A 108 7.18 -4.54 -3.14
CA GLU A 108 6.62 -5.54 -2.24
C GLU A 108 7.61 -6.65 -1.89
N MET A 109 8.46 -7.03 -2.82
CA MET A 109 9.53 -7.98 -2.58
C MET A 109 10.56 -7.42 -1.58
N ILE A 110 11.05 -6.19 -1.81
CA ILE A 110 11.97 -5.50 -0.89
C ILE A 110 11.34 -5.40 0.50
N ARG A 111 10.09 -4.95 0.58
CA ARG A 111 9.32 -4.86 1.82
C ARG A 111 9.23 -6.19 2.54
N ALA A 112 8.82 -7.25 1.84
CA ALA A 112 8.63 -8.57 2.43
C ALA A 112 9.94 -9.16 2.98
N LEU A 113 11.05 -8.98 2.29
CA LEU A 113 12.36 -9.40 2.73
C LEU A 113 12.78 -8.66 4.01
N VAL A 114 12.73 -7.34 3.98
CA VAL A 114 13.16 -6.50 5.11
C VAL A 114 12.27 -6.68 6.34
N GLU A 115 10.95 -6.83 6.16
CA GLU A 115 10.01 -7.04 7.28
C GLU A 115 10.13 -8.42 7.92
N ARG A 116 10.51 -9.45 7.15
CA ARG A 116 10.54 -10.83 7.63
C ARG A 116 11.89 -11.28 8.15
N LEU A 117 12.98 -10.77 7.58
CA LEU A 117 14.31 -11.30 7.85
C LEU A 117 15.15 -10.32 8.67
N PRO A 118 15.54 -10.66 9.92
CA PRO A 118 16.47 -9.85 10.71
C PRO A 118 17.91 -9.89 10.13
N ALA A 119 18.30 -11.02 9.52
CA ALA A 119 19.53 -11.18 8.77
C ALA A 119 19.21 -11.73 7.38
N MET A 120 19.79 -11.14 6.36
CA MET A 120 19.57 -11.47 4.95
C MET A 120 20.87 -11.89 4.30
N ILE A 121 20.87 -13.09 3.72
CA ILE A 121 21.95 -13.53 2.83
C ILE A 121 21.77 -12.80 1.50
N CYS A 122 22.76 -12.00 1.11
CA CYS A 122 22.72 -11.12 -0.04
C CYS A 122 23.59 -11.64 -1.16
N PRO A 123 23.00 -12.26 -2.22
CA PRO A 123 23.71 -12.63 -3.43
C PRO A 123 24.25 -11.39 -4.17
N ARG A 124 25.15 -11.59 -5.13
CA ARG A 124 25.78 -10.51 -5.92
C ARG A 124 24.79 -9.53 -6.55
N TRP A 125 23.62 -9.98 -6.97
CA TRP A 125 22.60 -9.11 -7.57
C TRP A 125 22.08 -8.02 -6.62
N VAL A 126 22.21 -8.19 -5.31
CA VAL A 126 21.83 -7.16 -4.33
C VAL A 126 22.68 -5.89 -4.48
N SER A 127 23.88 -6.00 -5.06
CA SER A 127 24.76 -4.88 -5.37
C SER A 127 24.59 -4.33 -6.79
N THR A 128 23.68 -4.90 -7.62
CA THR A 128 23.42 -4.43 -8.99
C THR A 128 22.90 -2.99 -8.96
N PRO A 129 23.46 -2.08 -9.77
CA PRO A 129 23.00 -0.70 -9.88
C PRO A 129 21.60 -0.63 -10.49
N ALA A 130 20.75 0.17 -9.89
CA ALA A 130 19.43 0.50 -10.39
C ALA A 130 19.14 1.99 -10.16
N GLN A 131 18.23 2.55 -10.93
CA GLN A 131 17.80 3.94 -10.77
C GLN A 131 16.29 3.98 -10.52
N PRO A 132 15.85 3.61 -9.30
CA PRO A 132 14.44 3.46 -8.97
C PRO A 132 13.68 4.77 -9.13
N ILE A 133 12.41 4.66 -9.50
CA ILE A 133 11.52 5.81 -9.73
C ILE A 133 10.22 5.61 -8.93
N ALA A 134 9.66 6.69 -8.37
CA ALA A 134 8.37 6.63 -7.71
C ALA A 134 7.24 6.38 -8.72
N VAL A 135 6.19 5.67 -8.30
CA VAL A 135 5.01 5.43 -9.14
C VAL A 135 4.35 6.74 -9.58
N ASP A 136 4.32 7.74 -8.71
CA ASP A 136 3.77 9.08 -9.05
C ASP A 136 4.55 9.75 -10.17
N ASP A 137 5.88 9.64 -10.16
CA ASP A 137 6.71 10.21 -11.22
C ASP A 137 6.49 9.47 -12.55
N VAL A 138 6.32 8.14 -12.51
CA VAL A 138 5.91 7.35 -13.69
C VAL A 138 4.58 7.84 -14.23
N LEU A 139 3.57 8.01 -13.36
CA LEU A 139 2.25 8.53 -13.74
C LEU A 139 2.35 9.94 -14.33
N ALA A 140 3.19 10.81 -13.74
CA ALA A 140 3.43 12.14 -14.28
C ALA A 140 4.01 12.09 -15.71
N TYR A 141 4.96 11.21 -15.99
CA TYR A 141 5.48 11.01 -17.36
C TYR A 141 4.41 10.49 -18.31
N LEU A 142 3.62 9.50 -17.89
CA LEU A 142 2.54 8.94 -18.72
C LEU A 142 1.49 9.99 -19.08
N VAL A 143 1.09 10.83 -18.12
CA VAL A 143 0.12 11.92 -18.33
C VAL A 143 0.74 13.03 -19.21
N ALA A 144 1.98 13.42 -18.95
CA ALA A 144 2.66 14.44 -19.73
C ALA A 144 2.87 14.04 -21.21
N ALA A 145 2.94 12.74 -21.51
CA ALA A 145 3.02 12.23 -22.87
C ALA A 145 1.81 12.57 -23.74
N LEU A 146 0.65 12.85 -23.14
CA LEU A 146 -0.55 13.30 -23.87
C LEU A 146 -0.31 14.63 -24.62
N ASN A 147 0.56 15.48 -24.08
CA ASN A 147 0.83 16.82 -24.60
C ASN A 147 2.01 16.88 -25.59
N LEU A 148 2.65 15.75 -25.90
CA LEU A 148 3.69 15.73 -26.93
C LEU A 148 3.08 15.93 -28.32
N PRO A 149 3.82 16.54 -29.27
CA PRO A 149 3.37 16.68 -30.66
C PRO A 149 3.01 15.33 -31.29
N ASP A 150 2.01 15.32 -32.17
CA ASP A 150 1.64 14.12 -32.93
C ASP A 150 2.80 13.62 -33.81
N GLY A 151 2.83 12.30 -34.06
CA GLY A 151 3.90 11.68 -34.85
C GLY A 151 5.22 11.42 -34.09
N SER A 152 5.32 11.79 -32.81
CA SER A 152 6.51 11.56 -31.98
C SER A 152 6.58 10.14 -31.47
N GLY A 153 6.92 9.17 -32.29
CA GLY A 153 7.32 7.85 -31.81
C GLY A 153 8.73 7.90 -31.19
N ARG A 154 8.85 7.79 -29.86
CA ARG A 154 10.14 7.92 -29.16
C ARG A 154 10.25 6.98 -27.97
N VAL A 155 11.50 6.59 -27.66
CA VAL A 155 11.83 5.87 -26.45
C VAL A 155 12.43 6.85 -25.44
N PHE A 156 11.92 6.85 -24.21
CA PHE A 156 12.39 7.67 -23.09
C PHE A 156 12.77 6.78 -21.92
N GLU A 157 14.01 6.87 -21.47
CA GLU A 157 14.44 6.24 -20.24
C GLU A 157 14.09 7.12 -19.06
N ILE A 158 13.40 6.56 -18.05
CA ILE A 158 12.96 7.28 -16.85
C ILE A 158 13.46 6.60 -15.58
N GLY A 159 13.92 7.40 -14.63
CA GLY A 159 14.46 6.97 -13.34
C GLY A 159 14.46 8.10 -12.34
N GLY A 160 14.64 7.78 -11.08
CA GLY A 160 14.80 8.74 -10.00
C GLY A 160 16.12 9.54 -10.10
N PRO A 161 16.37 10.43 -9.12
CA PRO A 161 17.54 11.33 -9.19
C PRO A 161 18.88 10.63 -8.95
N THR A 162 18.89 9.45 -8.31
CA THR A 162 20.12 8.75 -7.88
C THR A 162 20.15 7.31 -8.32
N VAL A 163 21.35 6.85 -8.67
CA VAL A 163 21.65 5.42 -8.87
C VAL A 163 21.96 4.81 -7.51
N VAL A 164 21.34 3.67 -7.20
CA VAL A 164 21.49 2.94 -5.94
C VAL A 164 21.50 1.43 -6.22
N SER A 165 21.93 0.63 -5.24
CA SER A 165 21.78 -0.82 -5.28
C SER A 165 20.45 -1.29 -4.66
N TYR A 166 20.07 -2.54 -4.91
CA TYR A 166 18.95 -3.16 -4.20
C TYR A 166 19.19 -3.21 -2.67
N GLY A 167 20.46 -3.40 -2.27
CA GLY A 167 20.87 -3.33 -0.87
C GLY A 167 20.62 -1.96 -0.24
N ASP A 168 20.84 -0.88 -1.00
CA ASP A 168 20.59 0.48 -0.50
C ASP A 168 19.09 0.73 -0.35
N MET A 169 18.27 0.26 -1.28
CA MET A 169 16.81 0.31 -1.15
C MET A 169 16.32 -0.46 0.08
N MET A 170 16.88 -1.65 0.35
CA MET A 170 16.55 -2.44 1.54
C MET A 170 16.98 -1.73 2.84
N ARG A 171 18.17 -1.12 2.87
CA ARG A 171 18.67 -0.34 4.02
C ARG A 171 17.79 0.87 4.27
N GLU A 172 17.43 1.62 3.23
CA GLU A 172 16.59 2.81 3.36
C GLU A 172 15.18 2.46 3.84
N TYR A 173 14.58 1.37 3.31
CA TYR A 173 13.32 0.85 3.82
C TYR A 173 13.43 0.46 5.31
N ALA A 174 14.46 -0.29 5.69
CA ALA A 174 14.69 -0.70 7.09
C ALA A 174 14.80 0.51 8.01
N ARG A 175 15.55 1.54 7.59
CA ARG A 175 15.73 2.79 8.34
C ARG A 175 14.42 3.53 8.57
N LEU A 176 13.60 3.70 7.53
CA LEU A 176 12.29 4.36 7.62
C LEU A 176 11.32 3.59 8.52
N ARG A 177 11.45 2.26 8.57
CA ARG A 177 10.64 1.39 9.45
C ARG A 177 11.22 1.24 10.87
N GLY A 178 12.39 1.81 11.16
CA GLY A 178 13.08 1.64 12.44
C GLY A 178 13.54 0.20 12.69
N LEU A 179 13.85 -0.56 11.62
CA LEU A 179 14.27 -1.96 11.68
C LEU A 179 15.79 -2.05 11.56
N ARG A 180 16.44 -2.79 12.50
CA ARG A 180 17.86 -3.15 12.36
C ARG A 180 17.97 -4.42 11.55
N ARG A 181 18.68 -4.37 10.40
CA ARG A 181 18.82 -5.51 9.47
C ARG A 181 20.28 -5.74 9.13
N LEU A 182 20.70 -6.99 9.22
CA LEU A 182 22.04 -7.42 8.81
C LEU A 182 21.96 -7.94 7.37
N LEU A 183 22.70 -7.32 6.45
CA LEU A 183 22.87 -7.77 5.08
C LEU A 183 24.24 -8.44 4.97
N VAL A 184 24.27 -9.77 4.80
CA VAL A 184 25.48 -10.57 4.72
C VAL A 184 25.77 -10.86 3.23
N PRO A 185 26.76 -10.23 2.62
CA PRO A 185 27.11 -10.52 1.23
C PRO A 185 27.71 -11.91 1.10
N VAL A 186 27.27 -12.68 0.10
CA VAL A 186 27.83 -14.00 -0.21
C VAL A 186 28.24 -14.06 -1.68
N PRO A 187 29.44 -14.59 -1.98
CA PRO A 187 30.00 -14.58 -3.33
C PRO A 187 29.28 -15.53 -4.29
N VAL A 188 28.66 -16.58 -3.77
CA VAL A 188 28.04 -17.63 -4.60
C VAL A 188 26.69 -18.07 -3.98
N LEU A 189 25.59 -17.63 -4.61
CA LEU A 189 24.31 -18.31 -4.49
C LEU A 189 23.83 -18.64 -5.90
N THR A 190 23.55 -19.91 -6.15
CA THR A 190 22.99 -20.30 -7.44
C THR A 190 21.61 -19.65 -7.62
N PRO A 191 21.16 -19.34 -8.84
CA PRO A 191 19.83 -18.80 -9.11
C PRO A 191 18.71 -19.67 -8.51
N ARG A 192 18.92 -20.99 -8.45
CA ARG A 192 17.97 -21.94 -7.83
C ARG A 192 17.83 -21.72 -6.33
N LEU A 193 18.93 -21.57 -5.60
CA LEU A 193 18.90 -21.30 -4.15
C LEU A 193 18.34 -19.93 -3.84
N SER A 194 18.66 -18.90 -4.64
CA SER A 194 18.07 -17.57 -4.51
C SER A 194 16.55 -17.58 -4.74
N GLY A 195 16.08 -18.34 -5.75
CA GLY A 195 14.66 -18.50 -6.04
C GLY A 195 13.91 -19.26 -4.94
N LEU A 196 14.51 -20.33 -4.40
CA LEU A 196 13.93 -21.12 -3.28
C LEU A 196 13.83 -20.27 -2.01
N TRP A 197 14.87 -19.53 -1.69
CA TRP A 197 14.88 -18.61 -0.55
C TRP A 197 13.84 -17.51 -0.68
N LEU A 198 13.69 -16.92 -1.88
CA LEU A 198 12.67 -15.92 -2.16
C LEU A 198 11.26 -16.51 -2.06
N ALA A 199 11.03 -17.72 -2.56
CA ALA A 199 9.74 -18.43 -2.46
C ALA A 199 9.35 -18.71 -1.01
N LEU A 200 10.31 -19.05 -0.15
CA LEU A 200 10.09 -19.26 1.27
C LEU A 200 9.64 -17.97 1.98
N VAL A 201 10.20 -16.84 1.58
CA VAL A 201 9.95 -15.54 2.21
C VAL A 201 8.74 -14.80 1.60
N THR A 202 8.46 -15.04 0.32
CA THR A 202 7.36 -14.40 -0.42
C THR A 202 6.50 -15.42 -1.16
N PRO A 203 5.76 -16.31 -0.47
CA PRO A 203 4.98 -17.38 -1.12
C PRO A 203 3.95 -16.87 -2.14
N SER A 204 3.34 -15.71 -1.88
CA SER A 204 2.36 -15.09 -2.77
C SER A 204 2.94 -14.62 -4.11
N GLN A 205 4.26 -14.46 -4.19
CA GLN A 205 4.97 -13.98 -5.39
C GLN A 205 5.96 -15.01 -5.94
N ALA A 206 5.95 -16.24 -5.42
CA ALA A 206 6.92 -17.28 -5.78
C ALA A 206 6.94 -17.61 -7.28
N ARG A 207 5.79 -17.53 -7.97
CA ARG A 207 5.68 -17.78 -9.42
C ARG A 207 6.39 -16.71 -10.26
N ILE A 208 6.34 -15.46 -9.81
CA ILE A 208 6.95 -14.30 -10.49
C ILE A 208 8.40 -14.10 -10.02
N GLY A 209 8.72 -14.57 -8.82
CA GLY A 209 9.99 -14.30 -8.15
C GLY A 209 11.22 -14.75 -8.91
N ARG A 210 11.17 -15.89 -9.64
CA ARG A 210 12.33 -16.36 -10.42
C ARG A 210 12.64 -15.42 -11.59
N ALA A 211 11.65 -15.02 -12.37
CA ALA A 211 11.82 -14.11 -13.51
C ALA A 211 12.30 -12.72 -13.05
N LEU A 212 11.80 -12.25 -11.91
CA LEU A 212 12.24 -11.00 -11.29
C LEU A 212 13.70 -11.09 -10.84
N VAL A 213 14.12 -12.17 -10.14
CA VAL A 213 15.52 -12.32 -9.68
C VAL A 213 16.50 -12.36 -10.87
N GLU A 214 16.12 -12.95 -11.99
CA GLU A 214 16.93 -12.92 -13.21
C GLU A 214 17.08 -11.49 -13.72
N GLY A 215 16.01 -10.69 -13.70
CA GLY A 215 16.04 -9.27 -14.08
C GLY A 215 16.90 -8.41 -13.16
N LEU A 216 17.00 -8.77 -11.86
CA LEU A 216 17.80 -8.01 -10.88
C LEU A 216 19.32 -8.07 -11.12
N LYS A 217 19.79 -8.99 -11.95
CA LYS A 217 21.22 -9.11 -12.30
C LYS A 217 21.66 -8.07 -13.33
N THR A 218 20.73 -7.50 -14.07
CA THR A 218 21.00 -6.53 -15.14
C THR A 218 20.93 -5.11 -14.56
N PRO A 219 21.94 -4.26 -14.75
CA PRO A 219 21.86 -2.86 -14.38
C PRO A 219 20.69 -2.15 -15.08
N THR A 220 19.96 -1.34 -14.33
CA THR A 220 18.80 -0.57 -14.82
C THR A 220 19.01 0.91 -14.53
N VAL A 221 20.00 1.50 -15.22
CA VAL A 221 20.44 2.90 -15.03
C VAL A 221 20.10 3.71 -16.27
N VAL A 222 19.54 4.88 -16.09
CA VAL A 222 19.22 5.83 -17.16
C VAL A 222 20.50 6.34 -17.81
N ARG A 223 20.60 6.20 -19.12
CA ARG A 223 21.72 6.67 -19.94
C ARG A 223 21.37 7.90 -20.76
N SER A 224 20.09 8.03 -21.13
CA SER A 224 19.60 9.13 -21.95
C SER A 224 18.89 10.20 -21.10
N LEU A 225 19.31 11.45 -21.26
CA LEU A 225 18.62 12.60 -20.65
C LEU A 225 17.42 13.11 -21.48
N ALA A 226 17.01 12.37 -22.52
CA ALA A 226 15.94 12.79 -23.43
C ALA A 226 14.63 13.04 -22.68
N ALA A 227 14.27 12.17 -21.72
CA ALA A 227 13.08 12.36 -20.90
C ALA A 227 13.13 13.66 -20.09
N ARG A 228 14.25 13.96 -19.44
CA ARG A 228 14.42 15.18 -18.65
C ARG A 228 14.35 16.46 -19.50
N ARG A 229 14.79 16.39 -20.78
CA ARG A 229 14.72 17.51 -21.72
C ARG A 229 13.31 17.70 -22.29
N ALA A 230 12.58 16.60 -22.56
CA ALA A 230 11.24 16.63 -23.12
C ALA A 230 10.16 16.97 -22.07
N PHE A 231 10.36 16.55 -20.83
CA PHE A 231 9.40 16.71 -19.76
C PHE A 231 10.03 17.48 -18.60
N ARG A 232 9.36 18.51 -18.11
CA ARG A 232 9.82 19.29 -16.93
C ARG A 232 9.44 18.59 -15.61
N ILE A 233 9.77 17.29 -15.51
CA ILE A 233 9.48 16.47 -14.34
C ILE A 233 10.75 16.31 -13.53
N HIS A 234 10.66 16.55 -12.22
CA HIS A 234 11.72 16.38 -11.24
C HIS A 234 11.39 15.19 -10.33
N PRO A 235 11.89 14.00 -10.65
CA PRO A 235 11.57 12.80 -9.88
C PRO A 235 11.95 12.93 -8.40
N MET A 236 11.11 12.41 -7.51
CA MET A 236 11.37 12.46 -6.07
C MET A 236 12.54 11.56 -5.66
N SER A 237 13.15 11.86 -4.52
CA SER A 237 14.24 11.06 -3.97
C SER A 237 13.75 9.67 -3.55
N LEU A 238 14.66 8.68 -3.55
CA LEU A 238 14.39 7.32 -3.08
C LEU A 238 13.72 7.29 -1.70
N ARG A 239 14.25 8.07 -0.77
CA ARG A 239 13.70 8.17 0.60
C ARG A 239 12.24 8.62 0.61
N LYS A 240 11.92 9.65 -0.15
CA LYS A 240 10.55 10.19 -0.25
C LYS A 240 9.61 9.19 -0.92
N ALA A 241 10.08 8.53 -1.99
CA ALA A 241 9.32 7.50 -2.69
C ALA A 241 8.99 6.31 -1.77
N ILE A 242 9.98 5.80 -1.02
CA ILE A 242 9.76 4.70 -0.07
C ILE A 242 8.85 5.12 1.08
N ALA A 243 9.04 6.31 1.65
CA ALA A 243 8.19 6.83 2.72
C ALA A 243 6.72 6.89 2.27
N LYS A 244 6.47 7.47 1.09
CA LYS A 244 5.13 7.55 0.50
C LYS A 244 4.53 6.17 0.23
N ALA A 245 5.31 5.25 -0.35
CA ALA A 245 4.85 3.88 -0.60
C ALA A 245 4.50 3.11 0.69
N ILE A 246 5.21 3.39 1.80
CA ILE A 246 4.88 2.85 3.12
C ILE A 246 3.54 3.41 3.60
N ASP A 247 3.33 4.72 3.50
CA ASP A 247 2.13 5.40 3.98
C ASP A 247 0.89 5.00 3.14
N GLU A 248 1.00 4.97 1.82
CA GLU A 248 -0.09 4.53 0.93
C GLU A 248 -0.41 3.04 1.07
N GLY A 249 0.62 2.21 1.26
CA GLY A 249 0.47 0.79 1.51
C GLY A 249 -0.11 0.46 2.90
N ALA A 250 -0.18 1.44 3.79
CA ALA A 250 -0.66 1.26 5.16
C ALA A 250 -2.03 0.57 5.21
N ALA A 251 -2.94 0.93 4.28
CA ALA A 251 -4.25 0.30 4.19
C ALA A 251 -4.20 -1.22 3.92
N THR A 252 -3.21 -1.68 3.15
CA THR A 252 -3.04 -3.08 2.75
C THR A 252 -2.16 -3.86 3.74
N TYR A 253 -1.20 -3.19 4.38
CA TYR A 253 -0.20 -3.85 5.24
C TYR A 253 -0.61 -3.92 6.69
N PHE A 254 -1.43 -2.99 7.16
CA PHE A 254 -1.89 -2.94 8.53
C PHE A 254 -2.89 -4.05 8.83
N LYS A 255 -2.77 -4.61 10.00
CA LYS A 255 -3.76 -5.53 10.52
C LYS A 255 -4.95 -4.75 11.03
N ARG A 256 -6.16 -5.14 10.64
CA ARG A 256 -7.40 -4.45 10.99
C ARG A 256 -8.42 -5.41 11.57
N ASP A 257 -9.10 -4.96 12.61
CA ASP A 257 -10.34 -5.54 13.14
C ASP A 257 -11.41 -4.46 13.10
N THR A 258 -12.34 -4.57 12.15
CA THR A 258 -13.43 -3.59 11.96
C THR A 258 -14.75 -4.22 12.35
N ARG A 259 -15.51 -3.49 13.17
CA ARG A 259 -16.83 -3.89 13.65
C ARG A 259 -17.78 -2.72 13.52
N SER A 260 -19.07 -3.00 13.25
CA SER A 260 -20.10 -1.97 13.16
C SER A 260 -21.38 -2.40 13.87
N ARG A 261 -22.12 -1.40 14.35
CA ARG A 261 -23.46 -1.56 14.92
C ARG A 261 -24.35 -0.40 14.49
N ILE A 262 -25.60 -0.73 14.19
CA ILE A 262 -26.64 0.26 13.97
C ILE A 262 -27.30 0.55 15.31
N VAL A 263 -27.54 1.83 15.57
CA VAL A 263 -28.23 2.36 16.76
C VAL A 263 -29.39 3.27 16.34
N ASN A 264 -30.46 3.26 17.09
CA ASN A 264 -31.63 4.14 16.88
C ASN A 264 -31.35 5.47 17.61
N ALA A 265 -30.48 6.26 17.07
CA ALA A 265 -30.09 7.56 17.63
C ALA A 265 -29.48 8.45 16.52
N SER A 266 -29.59 9.76 16.72
CA SER A 266 -28.94 10.76 15.88
C SER A 266 -27.42 10.60 15.93
N PRO A 267 -26.65 11.11 14.93
CA PRO A 267 -25.19 11.10 15.00
C PRO A 267 -24.64 11.77 16.26
N VAL A 268 -25.28 12.80 16.76
CA VAL A 268 -24.88 13.52 17.99
C VAL A 268 -24.96 12.60 19.21
N ASP A 269 -26.11 11.94 19.37
CA ASP A 269 -26.37 11.03 20.51
C ASP A 269 -25.53 9.76 20.40
N ALA A 270 -25.39 9.21 19.19
CA ALA A 270 -24.55 8.04 18.92
C ALA A 270 -23.06 8.31 19.22
N PHE A 271 -22.60 9.55 19.03
CA PHE A 271 -21.20 9.92 19.25
C PHE A 271 -20.92 10.34 20.71
N ALA A 272 -21.94 10.69 21.50
CA ALA A 272 -21.77 11.15 22.86
C ALA A 272 -20.97 10.19 23.77
N PRO A 273 -21.25 8.87 23.85
CA PRO A 273 -20.43 7.94 24.63
C PRO A 273 -19.02 7.77 24.04
N ILE A 274 -18.82 7.87 22.72
CA ILE A 274 -17.50 7.79 22.08
C ILE A 274 -16.65 8.97 22.53
N ARG A 275 -17.23 10.17 22.58
CA ARG A 275 -16.55 11.38 23.04
C ARG A 275 -16.10 11.28 24.51
N ARG A 276 -16.83 10.53 25.36
CA ARG A 276 -16.56 10.38 26.80
C ARG A 276 -15.65 9.20 27.16
N ILE A 277 -15.14 8.43 26.19
CA ILE A 277 -14.35 7.21 26.45
C ILE A 277 -13.07 7.51 27.22
N GLY A 278 -12.68 6.62 28.13
CA GLY A 278 -11.46 6.73 28.95
C GLY A 278 -11.62 7.58 30.21
N GLY A 279 -10.54 7.77 30.96
CA GLY A 279 -10.53 8.49 32.24
C GLY A 279 -11.53 7.89 33.24
N ALA A 280 -12.30 8.76 33.93
CA ALA A 280 -13.30 8.34 34.92
C ALA A 280 -14.46 7.50 34.32
N ALA A 281 -14.85 7.75 33.07
CA ALA A 281 -15.87 6.96 32.38
C ALA A 281 -15.42 5.53 32.04
N GLY A 282 -14.09 5.33 31.97
CA GLY A 282 -13.46 4.07 31.59
C GLY A 282 -13.66 3.70 30.13
N TRP A 283 -13.32 2.47 29.81
CA TRP A 283 -13.39 1.91 28.45
C TRP A 283 -14.67 1.08 28.20
N TYR A 284 -15.67 1.25 29.06
CA TYR A 284 -16.99 0.61 29.03
C TYR A 284 -17.00 -0.91 29.03
N PHE A 285 -15.90 -1.57 28.71
CA PHE A 285 -15.75 -3.03 28.77
C PHE A 285 -14.30 -3.41 29.09
N GLY A 286 -14.14 -4.45 29.94
CA GLY A 286 -12.83 -5.03 30.22
C GLY A 286 -11.85 -4.08 30.91
N ASN A 287 -12.30 -3.16 31.76
CA ASN A 287 -11.43 -2.19 32.45
C ASN A 287 -10.29 -2.86 33.24
N VAL A 288 -10.49 -4.10 33.72
CA VAL A 288 -9.43 -4.89 34.36
C VAL A 288 -8.33 -5.24 33.35
N LEU A 289 -8.71 -5.67 32.15
CA LEU A 289 -7.76 -6.02 31.09
C LEU A 289 -6.98 -4.79 30.61
N TRP A 290 -7.66 -3.64 30.50
CA TRP A 290 -7.00 -2.36 30.19
C TRP A 290 -5.99 -1.97 31.28
N ARG A 291 -6.33 -2.12 32.57
CA ARG A 291 -5.42 -1.87 33.69
C ARG A 291 -4.23 -2.85 33.67
N MET A 292 -4.47 -4.15 33.45
CA MET A 292 -3.40 -5.14 33.33
C MET A 292 -2.45 -4.77 32.17
N ARG A 293 -3.00 -4.42 31.01
CA ARG A 293 -2.21 -3.97 29.85
C ARG A 293 -1.36 -2.73 30.20
N GLY A 294 -1.96 -1.78 30.93
CA GLY A 294 -1.24 -0.60 31.41
C GLY A 294 -0.13 -0.92 32.40
N TRP A 295 -0.31 -1.89 33.28
CA TRP A 295 0.73 -2.35 34.20
C TRP A 295 1.90 -3.02 33.46
N VAL A 296 1.62 -3.91 32.50
CA VAL A 296 2.63 -4.50 31.61
C VAL A 296 3.38 -3.40 30.85
N ASP A 297 2.68 -2.40 30.36
CA ASP A 297 3.30 -1.29 29.65
C ASP A 297 4.28 -0.51 30.50
N LYS A 298 3.89 -0.20 31.75
CA LYS A 298 4.77 0.48 32.72
C LYS A 298 6.01 -0.33 33.07
N SER A 299 5.87 -1.66 33.22
CA SER A 299 7.02 -2.54 33.48
C SER A 299 8.02 -2.56 32.33
N LEU A 300 7.57 -2.25 31.10
CA LEU A 300 8.39 -2.09 29.92
C LEU A 300 8.87 -0.63 29.68
N GLY A 301 8.65 0.26 30.66
CA GLY A 301 9.02 1.68 30.57
C GLY A 301 8.11 2.51 29.65
N GLY A 302 6.85 2.08 29.49
CA GLY A 302 5.82 2.81 28.76
C GLY A 302 4.98 3.75 29.64
N VAL A 303 4.01 4.43 29.01
CA VAL A 303 3.14 5.43 29.69
C VAL A 303 2.04 4.80 30.55
N GLY A 304 1.72 3.53 30.31
CA GLY A 304 0.59 2.84 30.96
C GLY A 304 -0.78 3.39 30.55
N MET A 305 -1.80 3.05 31.36
CA MET A 305 -3.18 3.50 31.16
C MET A 305 -3.63 4.48 32.25
N THR A 306 -2.75 5.42 32.66
CA THR A 306 -2.95 6.22 33.88
C THR A 306 -2.83 7.72 33.68
N ARG A 307 -2.72 8.20 32.42
CA ARG A 307 -2.65 9.65 32.16
C ARG A 307 -4.00 10.35 32.35
N GLY A 308 -5.10 9.56 32.37
CA GLY A 308 -6.46 10.10 32.48
C GLY A 308 -6.87 10.91 31.27
N ARG A 309 -7.77 11.86 31.49
CA ARG A 309 -8.27 12.81 30.47
C ARG A 309 -8.15 14.23 31.02
N ARG A 310 -7.92 15.18 30.12
CA ARG A 310 -7.93 16.61 30.45
C ARG A 310 -9.35 17.09 30.81
N ASP A 311 -10.35 16.67 30.03
CA ASP A 311 -11.73 17.09 30.15
C ASP A 311 -12.65 15.86 29.94
N PRO A 312 -13.60 15.57 30.84
CA PRO A 312 -14.49 14.41 30.73
C PRO A 312 -15.48 14.50 29.56
N GLU A 313 -15.85 15.70 29.11
CA GLU A 313 -16.87 15.91 28.08
C GLU A 313 -16.28 16.35 26.73
N ALA A 314 -15.14 17.02 26.71
CA ALA A 314 -14.55 17.58 25.50
C ALA A 314 -13.29 16.83 25.08
N VAL A 315 -13.05 16.77 23.76
CA VAL A 315 -11.89 16.15 23.12
C VAL A 315 -11.28 17.14 22.15
N ARG A 316 -9.94 17.22 22.13
CA ARG A 316 -9.15 17.98 21.16
C ARG A 316 -8.03 17.12 20.60
N ILE A 317 -7.59 17.43 19.39
CA ILE A 317 -6.39 16.79 18.80
C ILE A 317 -5.19 17.09 19.71
N GLY A 318 -4.41 16.03 20.04
CA GLY A 318 -3.30 16.07 20.98
C GLY A 318 -3.66 15.74 22.42
N ASP A 319 -4.96 15.66 22.81
CA ASP A 319 -5.36 15.24 24.15
C ASP A 319 -4.91 13.81 24.44
N ALA A 320 -4.42 13.58 25.67
CA ALA A 320 -4.20 12.23 26.18
C ALA A 320 -5.51 11.63 26.71
N ILE A 321 -5.76 10.39 26.37
CA ILE A 321 -6.85 9.56 26.91
C ILE A 321 -6.22 8.26 27.40
N ASP A 322 -5.91 8.18 28.69
CA ASP A 322 -5.19 7.07 29.31
C ASP A 322 -3.87 6.74 28.60
N GLY A 323 -3.77 5.63 27.88
CA GLY A 323 -2.59 5.21 27.10
C GLY A 323 -2.63 5.60 25.63
N TRP A 324 -3.48 6.55 25.24
CA TRP A 324 -3.72 6.95 23.87
C TRP A 324 -3.59 8.45 23.69
N THR A 325 -3.31 8.89 22.46
CA THR A 325 -3.33 10.30 22.05
C THR A 325 -4.33 10.50 20.91
N VAL A 326 -5.15 11.53 21.00
CA VAL A 326 -6.10 11.90 19.96
C VAL A 326 -5.35 12.46 18.75
N THR A 327 -5.47 11.81 17.60
CA THR A 327 -4.82 12.23 16.35
C THR A 327 -5.75 12.85 15.33
N GLU A 328 -7.03 12.45 15.35
CA GLU A 328 -8.07 13.03 14.49
C GLU A 328 -9.35 13.18 15.33
N TYR A 329 -10.04 14.28 15.14
CA TYR A 329 -11.32 14.54 15.79
C TYR A 329 -12.23 15.41 14.90
N GLU A 330 -13.34 14.81 14.49
CA GLU A 330 -14.43 15.48 13.78
C GLU A 330 -15.69 15.33 14.65
N PRO A 331 -16.24 16.43 15.19
CA PRO A 331 -17.40 16.37 16.09
C PRO A 331 -18.56 15.57 15.49
N ASN A 332 -19.14 14.66 16.27
CA ASN A 332 -20.26 13.80 15.92
C ASN A 332 -20.03 12.84 14.73
N HIS A 333 -18.82 12.78 14.20
CA HIS A 333 -18.47 11.95 13.05
C HIS A 333 -17.30 11.01 13.33
N ARG A 334 -16.13 11.52 13.77
CA ARG A 334 -14.93 10.71 13.89
C ARG A 334 -14.06 11.03 15.11
N LEU A 335 -13.54 9.98 15.73
CA LEU A 335 -12.49 10.04 16.75
C LEU A 335 -11.43 8.99 16.44
N ARG A 336 -10.17 9.42 16.27
CA ARG A 336 -9.03 8.54 16.09
C ARG A 336 -8.01 8.71 17.21
N LEU A 337 -7.66 7.58 17.80
CA LEU A 337 -6.70 7.47 18.89
C LEU A 337 -5.46 6.72 18.42
N ALA A 338 -4.27 7.27 18.66
CA ALA A 338 -3.00 6.56 18.49
C ALA A 338 -2.53 6.00 19.83
N ALA A 339 -2.10 4.75 19.85
CA ALA A 339 -1.59 4.12 21.06
C ALA A 339 -0.18 4.60 21.39
N ASP A 340 0.04 5.09 22.61
CA ASP A 340 1.34 5.46 23.14
C ASP A 340 1.99 4.32 23.94
N LEU A 341 1.32 3.19 23.97
CA LEU A 341 1.75 1.98 24.66
C LEU A 341 2.95 1.34 23.97
N LYS A 342 3.87 0.78 24.75
CA LYS A 342 5.00 -0.03 24.25
C LYS A 342 4.48 -1.31 23.60
N MET A 343 4.67 -1.40 22.30
CA MET A 343 4.33 -2.57 21.51
C MET A 343 5.28 -2.69 20.30
N PRO A 344 5.48 -3.90 19.75
CA PRO A 344 6.35 -4.09 18.60
C PRO A 344 5.65 -3.66 17.29
N GLY A 345 5.21 -2.40 17.26
CA GLY A 345 4.45 -1.82 16.16
C GLY A 345 3.82 -0.49 16.54
N ARG A 346 2.86 -0.03 15.73
CA ARG A 346 2.03 1.15 16.02
C ARG A 346 0.57 0.72 15.99
N GLY A 347 -0.26 1.26 16.88
CA GLY A 347 -1.68 0.93 16.97
C GLY A 347 -2.55 2.16 16.92
N TRP A 348 -3.72 2.03 16.29
CA TRP A 348 -4.77 3.07 16.28
C TRP A 348 -6.12 2.44 16.57
N LEU A 349 -7.00 3.24 17.16
CA LEU A 349 -8.39 2.91 17.37
C LEU A 349 -9.24 4.04 16.81
N ASP A 350 -10.02 3.72 15.80
CA ASP A 350 -10.91 4.64 15.11
C ASP A 350 -12.36 4.36 15.48
N PHE A 351 -13.13 5.42 15.73
CA PHE A 351 -14.59 5.40 15.83
C PHE A 351 -15.15 6.35 14.78
N GLU A 352 -16.12 5.85 14.00
CA GLU A 352 -16.83 6.62 12.99
C GLU A 352 -18.33 6.45 13.21
N VAL A 353 -19.08 7.55 13.14
CA VAL A 353 -20.54 7.57 13.18
C VAL A 353 -21.07 8.12 11.87
N THR A 354 -21.90 7.34 11.19
CA THR A 354 -22.51 7.72 9.90
C THR A 354 -24.03 7.70 10.04
N PRO A 355 -24.73 8.79 9.68
CA PRO A 355 -26.19 8.78 9.67
C PRO A 355 -26.73 7.78 8.64
N LEU A 356 -27.81 7.12 8.98
CA LEU A 356 -28.64 6.37 8.04
C LEU A 356 -29.79 7.27 7.55
N GLU A 357 -30.56 6.78 6.56
CA GLU A 357 -31.67 7.49 5.94
C GLU A 357 -32.57 8.17 7.00
N GLY A 358 -32.84 9.46 6.81
CA GLY A 358 -33.64 10.27 7.71
C GLY A 358 -32.96 10.79 8.99
N GLY A 359 -31.69 10.41 9.26
CA GLY A 359 -30.90 10.93 10.39
C GLY A 359 -31.34 10.47 11.80
N ALA A 360 -32.45 9.72 11.93
CA ALA A 360 -32.93 9.17 13.19
C ALA A 360 -32.16 7.93 13.65
N ARG A 361 -31.39 7.32 12.77
CA ARG A 361 -30.55 6.15 13.03
C ARG A 361 -29.10 6.42 12.59
N SER A 362 -28.17 5.76 13.23
CA SER A 362 -26.76 5.89 12.90
C SER A 362 -26.04 4.54 12.90
N THR A 363 -25.00 4.42 12.09
CA THR A 363 -24.07 3.31 12.18
C THR A 363 -22.83 3.76 12.94
N ILE A 364 -22.50 3.06 14.02
CA ILE A 364 -21.23 3.20 14.75
C ILE A 364 -20.27 2.16 14.17
N ARG A 365 -19.13 2.59 13.63
CA ARG A 365 -18.03 1.74 13.19
C ARG A 365 -16.83 1.94 14.09
N GLN A 366 -16.29 0.83 14.58
CA GLN A 366 -15.07 0.77 15.35
C GLN A 366 -14.00 0.00 14.55
N THR A 367 -12.83 0.59 14.37
CA THR A 367 -11.71 -0.05 13.66
C THR A 367 -10.44 0.00 14.50
N ALA A 368 -9.95 -1.15 14.92
CA ALA A 368 -8.61 -1.28 15.49
C ALA A 368 -7.62 -1.57 14.37
N THR A 369 -6.58 -0.75 14.27
CA THR A 369 -5.54 -0.86 13.25
C THR A 369 -4.20 -1.08 13.92
N PHE A 370 -3.40 -2.02 13.42
CA PHE A 370 -2.05 -2.30 13.92
C PHE A 370 -1.05 -2.40 12.77
N ASP A 371 0.03 -1.65 12.88
CA ASP A 371 1.20 -1.69 11.99
C ASP A 371 2.32 -2.51 12.64
N PRO A 372 2.43 -3.82 12.37
CA PRO A 372 3.43 -4.66 13.00
C PRO A 372 4.84 -4.32 12.52
N ARG A 373 5.80 -4.26 13.43
CA ARG A 373 7.22 -4.12 13.12
C ARG A 373 7.91 -5.47 13.18
N GLY A 374 8.31 -6.00 12.04
CA GLY A 374 9.03 -7.27 11.92
C GLY A 374 8.22 -8.49 12.40
N LEU A 375 8.93 -9.58 12.70
CA LEU A 375 8.30 -10.84 13.17
C LEU A 375 7.67 -10.71 14.55
N LEU A 376 8.31 -9.98 15.46
CA LEU A 376 7.76 -9.77 16.81
C LEU A 376 6.43 -9.04 16.78
N GLY A 377 6.27 -8.04 15.90
CA GLY A 377 4.99 -7.35 15.73
C GLY A 377 3.90 -8.27 15.21
N ARG A 378 4.23 -9.17 14.30
CA ARG A 378 3.28 -10.15 13.77
C ARG A 378 2.88 -11.19 14.80
N ALA A 379 3.84 -11.72 15.55
CA ALA A 379 3.59 -12.66 16.65
C ALA A 379 2.74 -12.01 17.74
N TYR A 380 3.04 -10.76 18.10
CA TYR A 380 2.25 -9.97 19.05
C TYR A 380 0.79 -9.83 18.59
N TRP A 381 0.55 -9.47 17.33
CA TRP A 381 -0.81 -9.35 16.79
C TRP A 381 -1.56 -10.68 16.86
N LEU A 382 -0.94 -11.77 16.42
CA LEU A 382 -1.57 -13.10 16.45
C LEU A 382 -1.90 -13.55 17.89
N ALA A 383 -0.98 -13.38 18.82
CA ALA A 383 -1.19 -13.73 20.22
C ALA A 383 -2.24 -12.84 20.91
N SER A 384 -2.33 -11.58 20.54
CA SER A 384 -3.30 -10.65 21.12
C SER A 384 -4.70 -10.74 20.51
N MET A 385 -4.86 -11.36 19.32
CA MET A 385 -6.15 -11.41 18.61
C MET A 385 -7.34 -11.90 19.44
N PRO A 386 -7.25 -13.00 20.24
CA PRO A 386 -8.40 -13.46 21.01
C PRO A 386 -8.86 -12.43 22.03
N VAL A 387 -7.91 -11.79 22.73
CA VAL A 387 -8.20 -10.73 23.73
C VAL A 387 -8.76 -9.48 23.03
N HIS A 388 -8.17 -9.06 21.91
CA HIS A 388 -8.67 -7.95 21.10
C HIS A 388 -10.10 -8.21 20.62
N ALA A 389 -10.39 -9.43 20.12
CA ALA A 389 -11.73 -9.78 19.64
C ALA A 389 -12.78 -9.66 20.74
N LEU A 390 -12.47 -10.11 21.96
CA LEU A 390 -13.36 -10.00 23.12
C LEU A 390 -13.54 -8.53 23.54
N MET A 391 -12.43 -7.81 23.71
CA MET A 391 -12.44 -6.43 24.22
C MET A 391 -13.15 -5.47 23.26
N PHE A 392 -12.85 -5.53 21.97
CA PHE A 392 -13.45 -4.60 21.00
C PHE A 392 -14.91 -4.93 20.69
N ARG A 393 -15.29 -6.21 20.74
CA ARG A 393 -16.71 -6.59 20.67
C ARG A 393 -17.50 -6.05 21.86
N GLY A 394 -16.97 -6.25 23.06
CA GLY A 394 -17.60 -5.78 24.29
C GLY A 394 -17.66 -4.25 24.38
N LEU A 395 -16.59 -3.56 23.95
CA LEU A 395 -16.54 -2.10 23.90
C LEU A 395 -17.65 -1.54 22.99
N LEU A 396 -17.75 -2.02 21.75
CA LEU A 396 -18.77 -1.56 20.80
C LEU A 396 -20.19 -1.87 21.27
N GLN A 397 -20.40 -3.06 21.89
CA GLN A 397 -21.70 -3.42 22.47
C GLN A 397 -22.12 -2.47 23.58
N ASN A 398 -21.20 -2.14 24.49
CA ASN A 398 -21.50 -1.25 25.60
C ASN A 398 -21.65 0.23 25.18
N ILE A 399 -20.93 0.67 24.14
CA ILE A 399 -21.18 1.96 23.50
C ILE A 399 -22.63 2.01 22.98
N ALA A 400 -23.05 1.00 22.20
CA ALA A 400 -24.40 0.94 21.65
C ALA A 400 -25.47 0.86 22.75
N TYR A 401 -25.25 0.11 23.83
CA TYR A 401 -26.14 0.06 24.98
C TYR A 401 -26.30 1.42 25.66
N ARG A 402 -25.21 2.16 25.86
CA ARG A 402 -25.25 3.52 26.43
C ARG A 402 -25.99 4.51 25.54
N VAL A 403 -25.89 4.40 24.23
CA VAL A 403 -26.68 5.19 23.28
C VAL A 403 -28.15 4.92 23.48
N ALA A 404 -28.57 3.65 23.58
CA ALA A 404 -29.96 3.27 23.79
C ALA A 404 -30.50 3.74 25.16
N ALA A 405 -29.67 3.70 26.21
CA ALA A 405 -30.04 4.11 27.55
C ALA A 405 -30.18 5.64 27.73
N HIS A 406 -29.67 6.45 26.84
CA HIS A 406 -29.71 7.92 26.85
C HIS A 406 -30.57 8.49 25.71
N GLY A 407 -31.25 7.65 24.93
CA GLY A 407 -32.16 8.08 23.86
C GLY A 407 -33.47 8.70 24.42
N PRO A 408 -34.17 9.53 23.63
CA PRO A 408 -35.37 10.29 24.08
C PRO A 408 -36.52 9.43 24.61
N ASP A 409 -36.56 8.11 24.31
CA ASP A 409 -37.61 7.21 24.78
C ASP A 409 -37.50 6.83 26.28
N HIS A 410 -36.36 7.08 26.94
CA HIS A 410 -36.25 6.82 28.40
C HIS A 410 -36.54 8.03 29.28
N ALA A 411 -36.66 9.23 28.72
CA ALA A 411 -37.10 10.42 29.49
C ALA A 411 -38.62 10.46 29.75
N ALA A 412 -39.41 9.58 29.11
CA ALA A 412 -40.87 9.53 29.25
C ALA A 412 -41.38 8.44 30.20
N GLY A 413 -40.52 7.70 30.90
CA GLY A 413 -40.87 6.50 31.66
C GLY A 413 -40.54 6.54 33.14
N VAL A 414 -40.52 7.71 33.80
CA VAL A 414 -40.58 7.80 35.27
C VAL A 414 -41.78 8.67 35.64
N ILE A 415 -42.96 8.15 35.46
CA ILE A 415 -44.15 8.57 36.23
C ILE A 415 -44.37 7.49 37.27
N THR A 416 -44.02 7.87 38.51
CA THR A 416 -44.52 7.47 39.80
C THR A 416 -45.80 6.62 39.77
N GLN A 417 -45.77 5.41 40.37
CA GLN A 417 -46.90 4.92 41.15
C GLN A 417 -46.41 4.29 42.43
N PHE A 418 -47.02 4.71 43.48
CA PHE A 418 -46.90 4.44 44.93
C PHE A 418 -46.66 2.99 45.30
#